data_e9273b20209b660b79393950d7cebecb
#
_entry.id   e9273b20209b660b79393950d7cebecb
#
_cell.length_a   1.000
_cell.length_b   1.000
_cell.length_c   1.000
_cell.angle_alpha   90.00
_cell.angle_beta   90.00
_cell.angle_gamma   90.00
#
_symmetry.space_group_name_H-M   'P 1'
#
loop_
_entity.id
_entity.type
_entity.pdbx_description
1 polymer ?
#
loop_
_entity_poly.entity_id
_entity_poly.type
_entity_poly.pdbx_seq_one_letter_code
_entity_poly.pdbx_strand_id
1 'polypeptide(L)'
;MKIKLGINGLGRIGRMVIRSIIEGKYNNFEIKHINNRTGPEVSSNLLKHDSIHGKFNSKIKFNKNKITIGKHKISFSQETNIENINWKKYGVDYVFECTGKFNSKEKLLTHLKNGAKKVIVSAPCKNADKQ
;
A
#
# COMPACT_ATOMS: atom_id res chain seq x y z
N MET A 1 -1.48 -19.04 7.58
CA MET A 1 -1.51 -18.41 6.24
C MET A 1 -1.57 -16.89 6.40
N LYS A 2 -0.74 -16.18 5.67
CA LYS A 2 -0.70 -14.73 5.78
C LYS A 2 -1.72 -14.06 4.85
N ILE A 3 -2.31 -12.98 5.33
CA ILE A 3 -3.17 -12.12 4.51
C ILE A 3 -2.27 -11.20 3.71
N LYS A 4 -2.47 -11.18 2.40
CA LYS A 4 -1.61 -10.43 1.48
C LYS A 4 -2.20 -9.07 1.21
N LEU A 5 -1.44 -8.02 1.49
CA LEU A 5 -1.88 -6.65 1.42
C LEU A 5 -1.29 -5.90 0.24
N GLY A 6 -2.10 -5.00 -0.31
CA GLY A 6 -1.65 -3.98 -1.26
C GLY A 6 -1.92 -2.61 -0.67
N ILE A 7 -1.05 -1.66 -0.96
CA ILE A 7 -1.16 -0.29 -0.49
C ILE A 7 -1.29 0.64 -1.70
N ASN A 8 -2.36 1.40 -1.78
CA ASN A 8 -2.48 2.44 -2.80
C ASN A 8 -2.29 3.80 -2.13
N GLY A 9 -1.14 4.39 -2.35
CA GLY A 9 -0.77 5.69 -1.81
C GLY A 9 0.09 5.59 -0.56
N LEU A 10 1.19 6.31 -0.55
CA LEU A 10 2.11 6.37 0.59
C LEU A 10 1.96 7.67 1.36
N GLY A 11 0.74 8.02 1.71
CA GLY A 11 0.47 9.05 2.67
C GLY A 11 0.82 8.57 4.09
N ARG A 12 0.46 9.38 5.08
CA ARG A 12 0.80 9.08 6.47
C ARG A 12 0.28 7.71 6.92
N ILE A 13 -0.96 7.40 6.59
CA ILE A 13 -1.57 6.13 7.01
C ILE A 13 -0.92 4.93 6.30
N GLY A 14 -0.67 5.05 5.00
CA GLY A 14 -0.02 3.98 4.25
C GLY A 14 1.36 3.66 4.80
N ARG A 15 2.14 4.70 5.10
CA ARG A 15 3.47 4.52 5.69
C ARG A 15 3.40 3.89 7.07
N MET A 16 2.42 4.30 7.89
CA MET A 16 2.23 3.73 9.22
C MET A 16 1.91 2.23 9.15
N VAL A 17 1.03 1.84 8.24
CA VAL A 17 0.65 0.44 8.05
C VAL A 17 1.88 -0.39 7.66
N ILE A 18 2.68 0.11 6.71
CA ILE A 18 3.88 -0.61 6.26
C ILE A 18 4.86 -0.80 7.41
N ARG A 19 5.14 0.26 8.15
CA ARG A 19 6.08 0.17 9.27
C ARG A 19 5.61 -0.80 10.34
N SER A 20 4.34 -0.76 10.68
CA SER A 20 3.79 -1.66 11.70
C SER A 20 3.94 -3.13 11.31
N ILE A 21 3.71 -3.44 10.04
CA ILE A 21 3.82 -4.82 9.56
C ILE A 21 5.29 -5.25 9.49
N ILE A 22 6.15 -4.40 8.93
CA ILE A 22 7.57 -4.72 8.76
C ILE A 22 8.27 -4.87 10.12
N GLU A 23 7.89 -4.05 11.10
CA GLU A 23 8.47 -4.13 12.44
C GLU A 23 7.93 -5.29 13.27
N GLY A 24 7.13 -6.16 12.64
CA GLY A 24 6.72 -7.42 13.25
C GLY A 24 5.54 -7.36 14.20
N LYS A 25 4.82 -6.25 14.23
CA LYS A 25 3.65 -6.11 15.11
C LYS A 25 2.45 -6.93 14.64
N TYR A 26 2.42 -7.28 13.36
CA TYR A 26 1.31 -8.01 12.75
C TYR A 26 1.86 -9.12 11.87
N ASN A 27 2.15 -10.26 12.47
CA ASN A 27 2.82 -11.37 11.80
C ASN A 27 1.96 -12.10 10.78
N ASN A 28 0.65 -11.95 10.87
CA ASN A 28 -0.28 -12.60 9.95
C ASN A 28 -0.56 -11.79 8.68
N PHE A 29 0.15 -10.68 8.48
CA PHE A 29 0.01 -9.86 7.28
C PHE A 29 1.32 -9.79 6.51
N GLU A 30 1.21 -9.71 5.19
CA GLU A 30 2.37 -9.59 4.30
C GLU A 30 2.04 -8.54 3.23
N ILE A 31 2.94 -7.58 3.04
CA ILE A 31 2.76 -6.57 2.00
C ILE A 31 3.31 -7.10 0.69
N LYS A 32 2.45 -7.23 -0.32
CA LYS A 32 2.83 -7.77 -1.63
C LYS A 32 3.07 -6.71 -2.69
N HIS A 33 2.35 -5.58 -2.61
CA HIS A 33 2.43 -4.56 -3.65
C HIS A 33 2.11 -3.19 -3.09
N ILE A 34 2.86 -2.20 -3.57
CA ILE A 34 2.63 -0.78 -3.27
C ILE A 34 2.47 -0.06 -4.60
N ASN A 35 1.40 0.71 -4.73
CA ASN A 35 1.24 1.64 -5.83
C ASN A 35 1.30 3.06 -5.28
N ASN A 36 2.15 3.89 -5.86
CA ASN A 36 2.24 5.29 -5.46
C ASN A 36 2.58 6.13 -6.68
N ARG A 37 2.01 7.31 -6.75
CA ARG A 37 2.17 8.21 -7.87
C ARG A 37 3.61 8.69 -8.03
N THR A 38 4.30 8.94 -6.90
CA THR A 38 5.73 9.25 -6.93
C THR A 38 6.53 7.96 -6.99
N GLY A 39 7.71 8.04 -7.62
CA GLY A 39 8.51 6.85 -7.88
C GLY A 39 9.09 6.20 -6.62
N PRO A 40 9.72 5.05 -6.80
CA PRO A 40 10.25 4.28 -5.67
C PRO A 40 11.35 4.99 -4.90
N GLU A 41 12.11 5.88 -5.53
CA GLU A 41 13.13 6.66 -4.83
C GLU A 41 12.51 7.58 -3.79
N VAL A 42 11.54 8.40 -4.19
CA VAL A 42 10.85 9.33 -3.28
C VAL A 42 10.09 8.55 -2.22
N SER A 43 9.42 7.47 -2.63
CA SER A 43 8.65 6.63 -1.72
C SER A 43 9.54 5.99 -0.66
N SER A 44 10.72 5.50 -1.06
CA SER A 44 11.68 4.91 -0.14
C SER A 44 12.18 5.94 0.88
N ASN A 45 12.45 7.16 0.42
CA ASN A 45 12.88 8.24 1.31
C ASN A 45 11.79 8.61 2.31
N LEU A 46 10.53 8.65 1.88
CA LEU A 46 9.42 8.92 2.77
C LEU A 46 9.30 7.85 3.87
N LEU A 47 9.45 6.59 3.50
CA LEU A 47 9.41 5.48 4.46
C LEU A 47 10.58 5.56 5.44
N LYS A 48 11.77 5.84 4.92
CA LYS A 48 12.99 5.86 5.73
C LYS A 48 13.00 7.00 6.74
N HIS A 49 12.49 8.17 6.37
CA HIS A 49 12.59 9.39 7.15
C HIS A 49 11.24 9.92 7.62
N ASP A 50 10.32 9.05 7.93
CA ASP A 50 9.01 9.45 8.45
C ASP A 50 9.19 10.14 9.80
N SER A 51 8.93 11.45 9.85
CA SER A 51 9.18 12.27 11.04
C SER A 51 8.32 11.90 12.24
N ILE A 52 7.16 11.30 12.02
CA ILE A 52 6.26 10.94 13.12
C ILE A 52 6.73 9.68 13.82
N HIS A 53 7.24 8.71 13.07
CA HIS A 53 7.65 7.42 13.60
C HIS A 53 9.15 7.28 13.73
N GLY A 54 9.89 8.34 13.42
CA GLY A 54 11.33 8.33 13.44
C GLY A 54 11.94 7.57 12.28
N LYS A 55 13.26 7.40 12.33
CA LYS A 55 14.01 6.72 11.28
C LYS A 55 13.68 5.22 11.28
N PHE A 56 13.43 4.67 10.11
CA PHE A 56 13.19 3.25 9.95
C PHE A 56 14.49 2.48 10.19
N ASN A 57 14.42 1.45 11.02
CA ASN A 57 15.60 0.64 11.36
C ASN A 57 15.98 -0.34 10.27
N SER A 58 15.04 -0.74 9.43
CA SER A 58 15.31 -1.68 8.34
C SER A 58 15.96 -0.98 7.17
N LYS A 59 16.87 -1.69 6.49
CA LYS A 59 17.52 -1.19 5.30
C LYS A 59 16.53 -1.20 4.13
N ILE A 60 16.44 -0.08 3.40
CA ILE A 60 15.54 0.04 2.27
C ILE A 60 16.33 0.16 0.99
N LYS A 61 16.02 -0.70 0.03
CA LYS A 61 16.57 -0.65 -1.34
C LYS A 61 15.42 -0.53 -2.31
N PHE A 62 15.66 0.05 -3.46
CA PHE A 62 14.63 0.18 -4.47
C PHE A 62 15.19 0.01 -5.87
N ASN A 63 14.32 -0.37 -6.80
CA ASN A 63 14.54 -0.24 -8.22
C ASN A 63 13.23 0.22 -8.84
N LYS A 64 13.15 0.21 -10.18
CA LYS A 64 11.98 0.75 -10.89
C LYS A 64 10.65 0.08 -10.48
N ASN A 65 10.69 -1.21 -10.20
CA ASN A 65 9.47 -2.02 -10.00
C ASN A 65 9.38 -2.67 -8.63
N LYS A 66 10.28 -2.36 -7.71
CA LYS A 66 10.35 -3.07 -6.43
C LYS A 66 10.95 -2.20 -5.34
N ILE A 67 10.42 -2.37 -4.14
CA ILE A 67 11.03 -1.83 -2.91
C ILE A 67 11.33 -3.03 -2.01
N THR A 68 12.55 -3.10 -1.52
CA THR A 68 12.97 -4.15 -0.59
C THR A 68 13.27 -3.52 0.76
N ILE A 69 12.55 -3.96 1.80
CA ILE A 69 12.71 -3.46 3.16
C ILE A 69 13.18 -4.63 4.02
N GLY A 70 14.48 -4.62 4.39
CA GLY A 70 15.07 -5.77 5.06
C GLY A 70 14.93 -7.01 4.18
N LYS A 71 14.25 -8.03 4.65
CA LYS A 71 13.99 -9.26 3.91
C LYS A 71 12.69 -9.23 3.10
N HIS A 72 11.91 -8.15 3.22
CA HIS A 72 10.61 -8.04 2.56
C HIS A 72 10.74 -7.47 1.17
N LYS A 73 10.42 -8.27 0.17
CA LYS A 73 10.44 -7.84 -1.24
C LYS A 73 9.02 -7.47 -1.67
N ILE A 74 8.83 -6.21 -2.03
CA ILE A 74 7.52 -5.67 -2.33
C ILE A 74 7.51 -5.12 -3.76
N SER A 75 6.55 -5.55 -4.57
CA SER A 75 6.39 -5.01 -5.92
C SER A 75 5.94 -3.56 -5.84
N PHE A 76 6.30 -2.77 -6.84
CA PHE A 76 5.98 -1.35 -6.87
C PHE A 76 5.45 -0.93 -8.23
N SER A 77 4.42 -0.10 -8.25
CA SER A 77 3.89 0.50 -9.48
C SER A 77 3.61 1.99 -9.26
N GLN A 78 3.51 2.73 -10.38
CA GLN A 78 3.26 4.17 -10.36
C GLN A 78 2.02 4.54 -11.16
N GLU A 79 0.96 3.75 -11.05
CA GLU A 79 -0.27 4.02 -11.78
C GLU A 79 -1.02 5.18 -11.15
N THR A 80 -1.37 6.17 -11.95
CA THR A 80 -2.24 7.27 -11.52
C THR A 80 -3.71 6.92 -11.69
N ASN A 81 -4.00 6.01 -12.61
CA ASN A 81 -5.35 5.53 -12.86
C ASN A 81 -5.50 4.17 -12.18
N ILE A 82 -6.39 4.11 -11.19
CA ILE A 82 -6.57 2.87 -10.40
C ILE A 82 -7.07 1.70 -11.23
N GLU A 83 -7.67 1.96 -12.38
CA GLU A 83 -8.11 0.90 -13.29
C GLU A 83 -6.95 0.07 -13.83
N ASN A 84 -5.74 0.63 -13.82
CA ASN A 84 -4.54 -0.01 -14.33
C ASN A 84 -3.76 -0.78 -13.25
N ILE A 85 -4.21 -0.77 -12.01
CA ILE A 85 -3.54 -1.52 -10.93
C ILE A 85 -4.09 -2.94 -10.91
N ASN A 86 -3.25 -3.90 -11.23
CA ASN A 86 -3.67 -5.30 -11.28
C ASN A 86 -3.34 -6.01 -9.98
N TRP A 87 -4.21 -5.88 -8.99
CA TRP A 87 -4.00 -6.50 -7.68
C TRP A 87 -3.92 -8.02 -7.76
N LYS A 88 -4.68 -8.61 -8.66
CA LYS A 88 -4.68 -10.07 -8.84
C LYS A 88 -3.31 -10.60 -9.24
N LYS A 89 -2.63 -9.88 -10.12
CA LYS A 89 -1.29 -10.25 -10.60
C LYS A 89 -0.30 -10.38 -9.43
N TYR A 90 -0.43 -9.53 -8.44
CA TYR A 90 0.48 -9.51 -7.29
C TYR A 90 0.00 -10.37 -6.13
N GLY A 91 -1.13 -11.04 -6.27
CA GLY A 91 -1.66 -11.91 -5.23
C GLY A 91 -2.19 -11.19 -4.01
N VAL A 92 -2.65 -9.96 -4.20
CA VAL A 92 -3.16 -9.14 -3.11
C VAL A 92 -4.57 -9.56 -2.72
N ASP A 93 -4.81 -9.73 -1.42
CA ASP A 93 -6.13 -10.03 -0.88
C ASP A 93 -6.88 -8.77 -0.47
N TYR A 94 -6.24 -7.91 0.34
CA TYR A 94 -6.85 -6.67 0.84
C TYR A 94 -6.05 -5.47 0.36
N VAL A 95 -6.74 -4.42 -0.04
CA VAL A 95 -6.12 -3.17 -0.48
C VAL A 95 -6.43 -2.08 0.54
N PHE A 96 -5.38 -1.40 1.01
CA PHE A 96 -5.53 -0.16 1.77
C PHE A 96 -5.51 1.02 0.81
N GLU A 97 -6.62 1.72 0.71
CA GLU A 97 -6.73 2.92 -0.13
C GLU A 97 -6.34 4.12 0.71
N CYS A 98 -5.11 4.60 0.51
CA CYS A 98 -4.49 5.62 1.36
C CYS A 98 -4.14 6.91 0.63
N THR A 99 -4.68 7.12 -0.57
CA THR A 99 -4.41 8.34 -1.34
C THR A 99 -5.26 9.52 -0.91
N GLY A 100 -6.42 9.25 -0.32
CA GLY A 100 -7.42 10.27 -0.03
C GLY A 100 -8.18 10.76 -1.24
N LYS A 101 -7.90 10.20 -2.43
CA LYS A 101 -8.51 10.64 -3.69
C LYS A 101 -9.60 9.71 -4.20
N PHE A 102 -9.46 8.42 -3.93
CA PHE A 102 -10.36 7.40 -4.47
C PHE A 102 -11.27 6.90 -3.36
N ASN A 103 -12.09 7.81 -2.84
CA ASN A 103 -12.91 7.54 -1.68
C ASN A 103 -14.40 7.44 -1.97
N SER A 104 -14.81 7.34 -3.25
CA SER A 104 -16.19 7.05 -3.60
C SER A 104 -16.38 5.55 -3.73
N LYS A 105 -17.61 5.08 -3.55
CA LYS A 105 -17.94 3.66 -3.69
C LYS A 105 -17.54 3.12 -5.07
N GLU A 106 -17.77 3.90 -6.12
CA GLU A 106 -17.42 3.50 -7.49
C GLU A 106 -15.92 3.25 -7.65
N LYS A 107 -15.12 4.14 -7.09
CA LYS A 107 -13.65 4.00 -7.16
C LYS A 107 -13.17 2.80 -6.36
N LEU A 108 -13.77 2.57 -5.20
CA LEU A 108 -13.40 1.41 -4.37
C LEU A 108 -13.77 0.10 -5.04
N LEU A 109 -14.90 0.06 -5.76
CA LEU A 109 -15.31 -1.12 -6.51
C LEU A 109 -14.30 -1.46 -7.62
N THR A 110 -13.60 -0.47 -8.15
CA THR A 110 -12.55 -0.71 -9.14
C THR A 110 -11.44 -1.58 -8.56
N HIS A 111 -11.05 -1.36 -7.32
CA HIS A 111 -10.06 -2.22 -6.67
C HIS A 111 -10.56 -3.66 -6.54
N LEU A 112 -11.81 -3.83 -6.19
CA LEU A 112 -12.41 -5.18 -6.09
C LEU A 112 -12.43 -5.87 -7.45
N LYS A 113 -12.81 -5.14 -8.49
CA LYS A 113 -12.83 -5.65 -9.86
C LYS A 113 -11.43 -6.09 -10.30
N ASN A 114 -10.40 -5.40 -9.85
CA ASN A 114 -9.02 -5.69 -10.23
C ASN A 114 -8.36 -6.76 -9.34
N GLY A 115 -9.12 -7.41 -8.51
CA GLY A 115 -8.67 -8.60 -7.81
C GLY A 115 -8.63 -8.53 -6.29
N ALA A 116 -8.84 -7.36 -5.70
CA ALA A 116 -8.89 -7.25 -4.24
C ALA A 116 -10.16 -7.89 -3.70
N LYS A 117 -10.05 -8.61 -2.59
CA LYS A 117 -11.22 -9.19 -1.93
C LYS A 117 -11.92 -8.18 -1.03
N LYS A 118 -11.14 -7.27 -0.45
CA LYS A 118 -11.66 -6.19 0.39
C LYS A 118 -10.82 -4.93 0.18
N VAL A 119 -11.44 -3.78 0.41
CA VAL A 119 -10.76 -2.48 0.35
C VAL A 119 -11.00 -1.77 1.67
N ILE A 120 -9.93 -1.27 2.28
CA ILE A 120 -9.96 -0.51 3.52
C ILE A 120 -9.53 0.91 3.20
N VAL A 121 -10.34 1.89 3.58
CA VAL A 121 -10.12 3.29 3.22
C VAL A 121 -9.58 4.04 4.42
N SER A 122 -8.51 4.79 4.23
CA SER A 122 -7.90 5.57 5.29
C SER A 122 -8.60 6.90 5.56
N ALA A 123 -9.48 7.32 4.66
CA ALA A 123 -10.22 8.57 4.78
C ALA A 123 -11.71 8.29 4.66
N PRO A 124 -12.59 9.17 5.18
CA PRO A 124 -14.02 8.99 5.02
C PRO A 124 -14.40 8.78 3.57
N CYS A 125 -15.24 7.80 3.30
CA CYS A 125 -15.67 7.47 1.96
C CYS A 125 -17.11 7.90 1.73
N LYS A 126 -17.30 8.70 0.68
CA LYS A 126 -18.63 9.12 0.27
C LYS A 126 -19.32 7.93 -0.39
N ASN A 127 -20.50 7.56 0.07
CA ASN A 127 -21.30 6.45 -0.47
C ASN A 127 -20.67 5.07 -0.24
N ALA A 128 -19.75 4.93 0.70
CA ALA A 128 -19.22 3.61 1.03
C ALA A 128 -20.17 2.85 1.94
N ASP A 129 -20.17 1.53 1.81
CA ASP A 129 -20.96 0.67 2.69
C ASP A 129 -20.34 0.58 4.07
N LYS A 130 -19.02 0.69 4.19
CA LYS A 130 -18.26 0.68 5.43
C LYS A 130 -17.07 1.60 5.34
N GLN A 131 -16.70 2.13 6.48
CA GLN A 131 -15.48 2.89 6.62
C GLN A 131 -14.54 2.26 7.64
#